data_be008a76a7fdb4fdbbf9a018dfda91ef
#
_entry.id   be008a76a7fdb4fdbbf9a018dfda91ef
#
_cell.length_a   1.000
_cell.length_b   1.000
_cell.length_c   1.000
_cell.angle_alpha   90.00
_cell.angle_beta   90.00
_cell.angle_gamma   90.00
#
_symmetry.space_group_name_H-M   'P 1'
#
loop_
_entity.id
_entity.type
_entity.pdbx_description
1 polymer ?
#
loop_
_entity_poly.entity_id
_entity_poly.type
_entity_poly.pdbx_seq_one_letter_code
_entity_poly.pdbx_strand_id
1 'polypeptide(L)'
;MVLLVRGPAQSREKWQLPWRSLRPDQTLDDEAAKLARKTLDTAPALIEQIRAFGDGRRHPSGSELSVAFLALVDANTGAGFEGDATWFGDDDLPSLPPRQRGMLEAVLTSLRTRLDQGSIAFHLLPPTFTLTQLQEIYELLLGRRLHKASFRRSLHAAWLVEPTDEWRSEGRGRPAQLFRYAPKKRRGGRRGVRFGG
;
A
#
# COMPACT_ATOMS: atom_id res chain seq x y z
N MET A 1 -7.63 1.75 -1.63
CA MET A 1 -7.90 2.25 -3.02
C MET A 1 -6.77 1.82 -3.93
N VAL A 2 -7.07 1.56 -5.19
CA VAL A 2 -6.14 1.15 -6.24
C VAL A 2 -6.16 2.19 -7.35
N LEU A 3 -4.99 2.63 -7.81
CA LEU A 3 -4.88 3.54 -8.95
C LEU A 3 -4.89 2.75 -10.25
N LEU A 4 -5.80 3.09 -11.14
CA LEU A 4 -5.88 2.55 -12.48
C LEU A 4 -5.69 3.65 -13.52
N VAL A 5 -5.15 3.28 -14.66
CA VAL A 5 -5.03 4.15 -15.83
C VAL A 5 -5.96 3.67 -16.93
N ARG A 6 -6.37 4.59 -17.80
CA ARG A 6 -7.20 4.24 -18.95
C ARG A 6 -6.39 3.43 -19.96
N GLY A 7 -6.91 2.29 -20.35
CA GLY A 7 -6.34 1.47 -21.43
C GLY A 7 -6.52 2.12 -22.81
N PRO A 8 -5.82 1.61 -23.83
CA PRO A 8 -6.04 2.03 -25.21
C PRO A 8 -7.51 1.88 -25.62
N ALA A 9 -7.97 2.73 -26.55
CA ALA A 9 -9.36 2.74 -27.01
C ALA A 9 -9.86 1.38 -27.57
N GLN A 10 -8.94 0.57 -28.11
CA GLN A 10 -9.23 -0.76 -28.66
C GLN A 10 -9.18 -1.87 -27.60
N SER A 11 -8.82 -1.55 -26.35
CA SER A 11 -8.80 -2.55 -25.27
C SER A 11 -10.22 -2.95 -24.86
N ARG A 12 -10.42 -4.26 -24.63
CA ARG A 12 -11.68 -4.77 -24.10
C ARG A 12 -11.99 -4.19 -22.71
N GLU A 13 -10.97 -4.06 -21.88
CA GLU A 13 -11.06 -3.46 -20.55
C GLU A 13 -10.66 -1.98 -20.64
N LYS A 14 -11.57 -1.12 -20.18
CA LYS A 14 -11.39 0.33 -20.16
C LYS A 14 -10.27 0.77 -19.20
N TRP A 15 -10.06 0.03 -18.13
CA TRP A 15 -9.11 0.33 -17.06
C TRP A 15 -8.08 -0.77 -16.92
N GLN A 16 -6.86 -0.40 -16.54
CA GLN A 16 -5.76 -1.33 -16.30
C GLN A 16 -4.78 -0.78 -15.26
N LEU A 17 -4.00 -1.67 -14.65
CA LEU A 17 -2.88 -1.26 -13.83
C LEU A 17 -1.86 -0.50 -14.69
N PRO A 18 -1.20 0.56 -14.14
CA PRO A 18 -0.09 1.20 -14.84
C PRO A 18 1.00 0.17 -15.19
N TRP A 19 1.51 0.21 -16.39
CA TRP A 19 2.56 -0.70 -16.83
C TRP A 19 3.47 -0.07 -17.88
N ARG A 20 4.64 -0.65 -18.05
CA ARG A 20 5.55 -0.37 -19.17
C ARG A 20 6.41 -1.58 -19.50
N SER A 21 6.88 -1.65 -20.73
CA SER A 21 7.83 -2.69 -21.15
C SER A 21 9.24 -2.31 -20.72
N LEU A 22 10.00 -3.31 -20.23
CA LEU A 22 11.41 -3.17 -19.89
C LEU A 22 12.27 -3.31 -21.15
N ARG A 23 13.30 -2.48 -21.28
CA ARG A 23 14.33 -2.60 -22.32
C ARG A 23 15.56 -3.35 -21.76
N PRO A 24 16.42 -3.94 -22.64
CA PRO A 24 17.57 -4.72 -22.17
C PRO A 24 18.59 -3.95 -21.32
N ASP A 25 18.64 -2.62 -21.45
CA ASP A 25 19.56 -1.71 -20.74
C ASP A 25 18.97 -1.12 -19.44
N GLN A 26 17.78 -1.56 -19.04
CA GLN A 26 17.04 -1.02 -17.90
C GLN A 26 16.93 -2.03 -16.78
N THR A 27 16.87 -1.53 -15.52
CA THR A 27 16.58 -2.37 -14.37
C THR A 27 15.09 -2.32 -14.02
N LEU A 28 14.57 -3.41 -13.44
CA LEU A 28 13.18 -3.49 -12.99
C LEU A 28 12.84 -2.43 -11.95
N ASP A 29 13.72 -2.23 -10.97
CA ASP A 29 13.49 -1.32 -9.85
C ASP A 29 13.46 0.14 -10.32
N ASP A 30 14.40 0.55 -11.19
CA ASP A 30 14.44 1.90 -11.73
C ASP A 30 13.20 2.22 -12.56
N GLU A 31 12.79 1.26 -13.40
CA GLU A 31 11.63 1.47 -14.27
C GLU A 31 10.31 1.43 -13.50
N ALA A 32 10.20 0.61 -12.46
CA ALA A 32 9.06 0.64 -11.55
C ALA A 32 8.98 1.98 -10.81
N ALA A 33 10.12 2.49 -10.30
CA ALA A 33 10.17 3.79 -9.63
C ALA A 33 9.82 4.96 -10.57
N LYS A 34 10.33 4.94 -11.81
CA LYS A 34 10.00 5.95 -12.83
C LYS A 34 8.52 5.91 -13.19
N LEU A 35 7.96 4.70 -13.40
CA LEU A 35 6.53 4.54 -13.69
C LEU A 35 5.67 5.06 -12.55
N ALA A 36 5.99 4.69 -11.31
CA ALA A 36 5.25 5.13 -10.14
C ALA A 36 5.27 6.67 -10.01
N ARG A 37 6.44 7.29 -10.08
CA ARG A 37 6.57 8.77 -10.01
C ARG A 37 5.78 9.47 -11.11
N LYS A 38 5.90 8.97 -12.35
CA LYS A 38 5.18 9.54 -13.49
C LYS A 38 3.66 9.43 -13.31
N THR A 39 3.18 8.29 -12.86
CA THR A 39 1.73 8.05 -12.72
C THR A 39 1.13 8.80 -11.52
N LEU A 40 1.91 8.98 -10.45
CA LEU A 40 1.45 9.56 -9.18
C LEU A 40 1.79 11.05 -9.03
N ASP A 41 2.62 11.60 -9.93
CA ASP A 41 3.25 12.92 -9.81
C ASP A 41 3.92 13.15 -8.42
N THR A 42 4.30 12.06 -7.77
CA THR A 42 4.99 12.08 -6.48
C THR A 42 5.82 10.81 -6.29
N ALA A 43 6.78 10.86 -5.38
CA ALA A 43 7.52 9.67 -5.00
C ALA A 43 6.66 8.78 -4.06
N PRO A 44 6.54 7.48 -4.31
CA PRO A 44 5.88 6.59 -3.38
C PRO A 44 6.66 6.48 -2.06
N ALA A 45 5.95 6.36 -0.94
CA ALA A 45 6.53 6.13 0.39
C ALA A 45 7.20 4.76 0.50
N LEU A 46 6.74 3.80 -0.30
CA LEU A 46 7.31 2.47 -0.44
C LEU A 46 7.09 1.99 -1.86
N ILE A 47 8.12 1.37 -2.44
CA ILE A 47 8.01 0.59 -3.68
C ILE A 47 8.74 -0.74 -3.50
N GLU A 48 8.08 -1.84 -3.83
CA GLU A 48 8.64 -3.19 -3.65
C GLU A 48 8.16 -4.14 -4.73
N GLN A 49 9.06 -4.99 -5.21
CA GLN A 49 8.72 -6.09 -6.08
C GLN A 49 7.92 -7.16 -5.30
N ILE A 50 6.79 -7.58 -5.85
CA ILE A 50 5.96 -8.61 -5.26
C ILE A 50 6.30 -9.98 -5.83
N ARG A 51 6.07 -10.19 -7.12
CA ARG A 51 6.46 -11.41 -7.82
C ARG A 51 6.35 -11.28 -9.34
N ALA A 52 6.92 -12.27 -10.04
CA ALA A 52 6.76 -12.45 -11.46
C ALA A 52 5.51 -13.30 -11.80
N PHE A 53 4.94 -13.07 -12.97
CA PHE A 53 3.79 -13.77 -13.53
C PHE A 53 4.10 -14.24 -14.95
N GLY A 54 4.06 -15.55 -15.15
CA GLY A 54 4.27 -16.24 -16.42
C GLY A 54 3.24 -17.36 -16.62
N ASP A 55 1.99 -17.12 -16.21
CA ASP A 55 0.92 -18.12 -16.07
C ASP A 55 0.11 -18.37 -17.38
N GLY A 56 0.65 -18.00 -18.52
CA GLY A 56 -0.01 -18.13 -19.82
C GLY A 56 -1.15 -17.15 -20.09
N ARG A 57 -1.63 -16.40 -19.06
CA ARG A 57 -2.61 -15.35 -19.25
C ARG A 57 -1.97 -14.16 -19.97
N ARG A 58 -2.68 -13.60 -20.94
CA ARG A 58 -2.15 -12.47 -21.70
C ARG A 58 -2.14 -11.19 -20.86
N HIS A 59 -1.00 -10.49 -20.88
CA HIS A 59 -0.89 -9.11 -20.43
C HIS A 59 -1.31 -8.16 -21.58
N PRO A 60 -1.82 -6.93 -21.31
CA PRO A 60 -2.15 -5.96 -22.38
C PRO A 60 -1.01 -5.66 -23.35
N SER A 61 0.24 -5.75 -22.90
CA SER A 61 1.43 -5.60 -23.76
C SER A 61 1.74 -6.82 -24.65
N GLY A 62 1.04 -7.94 -24.49
CA GLY A 62 1.39 -9.22 -25.12
C GLY A 62 2.57 -9.96 -24.49
N SER A 63 3.19 -9.42 -23.45
CA SER A 63 4.35 -10.04 -22.78
C SER A 63 4.00 -11.37 -22.13
N GLU A 64 4.87 -12.37 -22.30
CA GLU A 64 4.76 -13.68 -21.65
C GLU A 64 5.07 -13.60 -20.15
N LEU A 65 6.04 -12.77 -19.78
CA LEU A 65 6.45 -12.52 -18.41
C LEU A 65 6.12 -11.09 -17.98
N SER A 66 5.65 -10.94 -16.76
CA SER A 66 5.39 -9.64 -16.15
C SER A 66 5.80 -9.65 -14.68
N VAL A 67 6.28 -8.54 -14.16
CA VAL A 67 6.66 -8.38 -12.74
C VAL A 67 5.76 -7.33 -12.10
N ALA A 68 5.12 -7.68 -10.98
CA ALA A 68 4.28 -6.77 -10.23
C ALA A 68 5.07 -6.10 -9.11
N PHE A 69 4.85 -4.80 -8.96
CA PHE A 69 5.34 -3.99 -7.87
C PHE A 69 4.17 -3.42 -7.06
N LEU A 70 4.37 -3.30 -5.75
CA LEU A 70 3.51 -2.52 -4.86
C LEU A 70 4.15 -1.14 -4.70
N ALA A 71 3.39 -0.09 -4.96
CA ALA A 71 3.75 1.29 -4.62
C ALA A 71 2.72 1.84 -3.63
N LEU A 72 3.15 2.32 -2.47
CA LEU A 72 2.30 2.97 -1.48
C LEU A 72 2.51 4.47 -1.51
N VAL A 73 1.44 5.22 -1.48
CA VAL A 73 1.44 6.69 -1.37
C VAL A 73 0.51 7.13 -0.26
N ASP A 74 0.85 8.25 0.36
CA ASP A 74 -0.06 8.90 1.31
C ASP A 74 -1.31 9.40 0.57
N ALA A 75 -2.49 9.05 1.08
CA ALA A 75 -3.77 9.49 0.51
C ALA A 75 -3.98 11.01 0.57
N ASN A 76 -3.25 11.71 1.45
CA ASN A 76 -3.29 13.16 1.59
C ASN A 76 -2.32 13.90 0.62
N THR A 77 -1.42 13.19 -0.01
CA THR A 77 -0.65 13.75 -1.11
C THR A 77 -1.64 14.00 -2.24
N GLY A 78 -1.97 15.25 -2.50
CA GLY A 78 -2.81 15.64 -3.64
C GLY A 78 -2.13 15.21 -4.93
N ALA A 79 -2.21 13.94 -5.23
CA ALA A 79 -1.59 13.34 -6.39
C ALA A 79 -2.30 13.92 -7.62
N GLY A 80 -1.67 14.89 -8.24
CA GLY A 80 -1.92 15.21 -9.63
C GLY A 80 -1.64 13.93 -10.43
N PHE A 81 -2.47 13.62 -11.40
CA PHE A 81 -2.21 12.47 -12.28
C PHE A 81 -1.78 12.98 -13.64
N GLU A 82 -0.71 12.41 -14.16
CA GLU A 82 -0.38 12.60 -15.56
C GLU A 82 -1.26 11.65 -16.39
N GLY A 83 -2.25 12.22 -17.12
CA GLY A 83 -3.16 11.46 -17.98
C GLY A 83 -4.47 10.98 -17.32
N ASP A 84 -5.16 10.07 -17.99
CA ASP A 84 -6.45 9.50 -17.55
C ASP A 84 -6.23 8.43 -16.48
N ALA A 85 -5.99 8.83 -15.23
CA ALA A 85 -5.87 7.94 -14.09
C ALA A 85 -6.98 8.22 -13.08
N THR A 86 -7.38 7.19 -12.32
CA THR A 86 -8.46 7.30 -11.32
C THR A 86 -8.22 6.29 -10.18
N TRP A 87 -8.51 6.72 -8.95
CA TRP A 87 -8.53 5.85 -7.78
C TRP A 87 -9.86 5.12 -7.64
N PHE A 88 -9.80 3.81 -7.47
CA PHE A 88 -10.95 2.94 -7.22
C PHE A 88 -10.89 2.33 -5.83
N GLY A 89 -12.03 2.30 -5.15
CA GLY A 89 -12.23 1.52 -3.93
C GLY A 89 -12.31 0.02 -4.23
N ASP A 90 -12.26 -0.81 -3.19
CA ASP A 90 -12.40 -2.27 -3.35
C ASP A 90 -13.78 -2.65 -3.93
N ASP A 91 -14.83 -1.92 -3.53
CA ASP A 91 -16.22 -2.19 -3.95
C ASP A 91 -16.53 -1.68 -5.37
N ASP A 92 -15.77 -0.69 -5.86
CA ASP A 92 -15.99 -0.04 -7.16
C ASP A 92 -14.95 -0.45 -8.22
N LEU A 93 -14.15 -1.49 -7.93
CA LEU A 93 -13.06 -1.90 -8.80
C LEU A 93 -13.59 -2.44 -10.14
N PRO A 94 -13.23 -1.82 -11.28
CA PRO A 94 -13.69 -2.27 -12.58
C PRO A 94 -13.05 -3.59 -12.99
N SER A 95 -13.57 -4.19 -14.06
CA SER A 95 -12.96 -5.36 -14.68
C SER A 95 -11.55 -5.03 -15.18
N LEU A 96 -10.58 -5.86 -14.84
CA LEU A 96 -9.19 -5.77 -15.26
C LEU A 96 -8.81 -6.92 -16.20
N PRO A 97 -7.81 -6.72 -17.08
CA PRO A 97 -7.20 -7.80 -17.84
C PRO A 97 -6.83 -8.99 -16.93
N PRO A 98 -7.05 -10.23 -17.35
CA PRO A 98 -6.94 -11.41 -16.48
C PRO A 98 -5.61 -11.53 -15.72
N ARG A 99 -4.46 -11.24 -16.37
CA ARG A 99 -3.16 -11.26 -15.69
C ARG A 99 -3.05 -10.13 -14.67
N GLN A 100 -3.52 -8.94 -14.98
CA GLN A 100 -3.48 -7.79 -14.08
C GLN A 100 -4.39 -7.98 -12.86
N ARG A 101 -5.53 -8.67 -13.01
CA ARG A 101 -6.35 -9.09 -11.88
C ARG A 101 -5.56 -10.00 -10.93
N GLY A 102 -4.89 -11.02 -11.45
CA GLY A 102 -4.04 -11.90 -10.63
C GLY A 102 -2.86 -11.16 -9.96
N MET A 103 -2.31 -10.15 -10.63
CA MET A 103 -1.30 -9.27 -10.02
C MET A 103 -1.86 -8.49 -8.84
N LEU A 104 -3.01 -7.85 -9.01
CA LEU A 104 -3.69 -7.10 -7.94
C LEU A 104 -4.01 -8.00 -6.74
N GLU A 105 -4.59 -9.17 -6.97
CA GLU A 105 -4.88 -10.15 -5.91
C GLU A 105 -3.63 -10.55 -5.12
N ALA A 106 -2.51 -10.79 -5.83
CA ALA A 106 -1.24 -11.11 -5.18
C ALA A 106 -0.66 -9.95 -4.37
N VAL A 107 -0.77 -8.72 -4.88
CA VAL A 107 -0.35 -7.51 -4.18
C VAL A 107 -1.18 -7.29 -2.92
N LEU A 108 -2.51 -7.41 -3.00
CA LEU A 108 -3.41 -7.27 -1.84
C LEU A 108 -3.15 -8.35 -0.78
N THR A 109 -2.91 -9.59 -1.20
CA THR A 109 -2.54 -10.69 -0.30
C THR A 109 -1.21 -10.41 0.41
N SER A 110 -0.19 -9.97 -0.33
CA SER A 110 1.11 -9.57 0.23
C SER A 110 0.97 -8.42 1.22
N LEU A 111 0.17 -7.41 0.87
CA LEU A 111 -0.09 -6.26 1.72
C LEU A 111 -0.74 -6.67 3.05
N ARG A 112 -1.78 -7.51 3.03
CA ARG A 112 -2.45 -8.04 4.24
C ARG A 112 -1.48 -8.82 5.12
N THR A 113 -0.66 -9.69 4.54
CA THR A 113 0.35 -10.46 5.28
C THR A 113 1.37 -9.54 5.97
N ARG A 114 1.79 -8.48 5.31
CA ARG A 114 2.76 -7.51 5.85
C ARG A 114 2.15 -6.60 6.91
N LEU A 115 0.86 -6.29 6.81
CA LEU A 115 0.14 -5.60 7.88
C LEU A 115 0.14 -6.41 9.17
N ASP A 116 -0.08 -7.72 9.09
CA ASP A 116 0.01 -8.61 10.24
C ASP A 116 1.44 -8.66 10.84
N GLN A 117 2.46 -8.45 10.02
CA GLN A 117 3.85 -8.32 10.47
C GLN A 117 4.19 -6.93 11.03
N GLY A 118 3.32 -5.94 10.86
CA GLY A 118 3.32 -4.67 11.57
C GLY A 118 4.22 -3.56 11.01
N SER A 119 4.98 -3.76 9.94
CA SER A 119 5.92 -2.73 9.47
C SER A 119 5.36 -1.79 8.40
N ILE A 120 4.51 -2.29 7.53
CA ILE A 120 4.12 -1.58 6.31
C ILE A 120 3.31 -0.30 6.55
N ALA A 121 2.45 -0.29 7.58
CA ALA A 121 1.63 0.86 7.92
C ALA A 121 2.46 2.09 8.32
N PHE A 122 3.65 1.89 8.88
CA PHE A 122 4.52 2.98 9.33
C PHE A 122 5.18 3.76 8.19
N HIS A 123 5.24 3.20 6.98
CA HIS A 123 5.70 3.93 5.79
C HIS A 123 4.73 5.03 5.34
N LEU A 124 3.47 4.96 5.78
CA LEU A 124 2.42 5.94 5.47
C LEU A 124 2.21 6.97 6.59
N LEU A 125 3.03 6.96 7.62
CA LEU A 125 2.94 7.84 8.77
C LEU A 125 4.14 8.78 8.86
N PRO A 126 3.96 9.98 9.42
CA PRO A 126 5.09 10.83 9.78
C PRO A 126 5.95 10.17 10.87
N PRO A 127 7.18 10.65 11.13
CA PRO A 127 8.09 10.09 12.14
C PRO A 127 7.48 9.98 13.54
N THR A 128 6.61 10.93 13.92
CA THR A 128 5.79 10.90 15.14
C THR A 128 4.31 11.00 14.78
N PHE A 129 3.48 10.16 15.37
CA PHE A 129 2.07 10.01 15.04
C PHE A 129 1.23 9.67 16.27
N THR A 130 -0.07 9.88 16.19
CA THR A 130 -1.02 9.43 17.21
C THR A 130 -1.45 7.98 16.95
N LEU A 131 -1.87 7.26 18.01
CA LEU A 131 -2.43 5.90 17.81
C LEU A 131 -3.73 5.91 17.00
N THR A 132 -4.41 7.05 16.92
CA THR A 132 -5.60 7.22 16.06
C THR A 132 -5.20 7.23 14.60
N GLN A 133 -4.21 8.03 14.21
CA GLN A 133 -3.66 8.05 12.85
C GLN A 133 -3.17 6.65 12.42
N LEU A 134 -2.45 5.95 13.30
CA LEU A 134 -2.00 4.59 13.01
C LEU A 134 -3.20 3.64 12.81
N GLN A 135 -4.25 3.74 13.64
CA GLN A 135 -5.47 2.93 13.48
C GLN A 135 -6.15 3.21 12.14
N GLU A 136 -6.27 4.48 11.73
CA GLU A 136 -6.87 4.89 10.46
C GLU A 136 -6.12 4.30 9.26
N ILE A 137 -4.78 4.30 9.30
CA ILE A 137 -3.96 3.64 8.27
C ILE A 137 -4.22 2.12 8.23
N TYR A 138 -4.29 1.45 9.38
CA TYR A 138 -4.63 0.03 9.42
C TYR A 138 -6.03 -0.25 8.89
N GLU A 139 -7.02 0.55 9.25
CA GLU A 139 -8.40 0.44 8.75
C GLU A 139 -8.47 0.64 7.24
N LEU A 140 -7.74 1.65 6.72
CA LEU A 140 -7.65 1.91 5.29
C LEU A 140 -7.05 0.71 4.52
N LEU A 141 -5.93 0.15 5.02
CA LEU A 141 -5.23 -0.94 4.36
C LEU A 141 -5.97 -2.29 4.48
N LEU A 142 -6.74 -2.49 5.56
CA LEU A 142 -7.55 -3.69 5.78
C LEU A 142 -8.93 -3.60 5.11
N GLY A 143 -9.37 -2.41 4.70
CA GLY A 143 -10.72 -2.18 4.15
C GLY A 143 -11.85 -2.37 5.18
N ARG A 144 -11.55 -2.33 6.50
CA ARG A 144 -12.54 -2.52 7.56
C ARG A 144 -12.22 -1.72 8.82
N ARG A 145 -13.24 -1.40 9.60
CA ARG A 145 -13.08 -0.74 10.90
C ARG A 145 -12.50 -1.69 11.95
N LEU A 146 -11.69 -1.12 12.84
CA LEU A 146 -11.08 -1.84 13.95
C LEU A 146 -11.61 -1.32 15.29
N HIS A 147 -11.87 -2.22 16.23
CA HIS A 147 -12.28 -1.83 17.57
C HIS A 147 -11.09 -1.20 18.33
N LYS A 148 -11.22 0.06 18.72
CA LYS A 148 -10.15 0.90 19.27
C LYS A 148 -9.38 0.24 20.44
N ALA A 149 -10.10 -0.37 21.40
CA ALA A 149 -9.45 -0.98 22.55
C ALA A 149 -8.68 -2.25 22.17
N SER A 150 -9.21 -3.06 21.26
CA SER A 150 -8.55 -4.27 20.76
C SER A 150 -7.31 -3.92 19.95
N PHE A 151 -7.41 -2.92 19.06
CA PHE A 151 -6.28 -2.41 18.28
C PHE A 151 -5.13 -1.97 19.19
N ARG A 152 -5.40 -1.11 20.17
CA ARG A 152 -4.39 -0.62 21.11
C ARG A 152 -3.73 -1.75 21.90
N ARG A 153 -4.52 -2.71 22.38
CA ARG A 153 -4.01 -3.89 23.09
C ARG A 153 -3.07 -4.72 22.23
N SER A 154 -3.47 -5.01 20.97
CA SER A 154 -2.65 -5.76 20.02
C SER A 154 -1.36 -5.03 19.68
N LEU A 155 -1.43 -3.71 19.51
CA LEU A 155 -0.28 -2.87 19.22
C LEU A 155 0.74 -2.86 20.36
N HIS A 156 0.27 -2.73 21.60
CA HIS A 156 1.14 -2.81 22.79
C HIS A 156 1.78 -4.20 22.91
N ALA A 157 1.03 -5.27 22.67
CA ALA A 157 1.54 -6.64 22.71
C ALA A 157 2.60 -6.90 21.62
N ALA A 158 2.54 -6.21 20.50
CA ALA A 158 3.48 -6.35 19.40
C ALA A 158 4.79 -5.58 19.59
N TRP A 159 4.86 -4.64 20.56
CA TRP A 159 6.06 -3.83 20.85
C TRP A 159 6.61 -3.07 19.63
N LEU A 160 5.72 -2.52 18.81
CA LEU A 160 6.08 -1.82 17.57
C LEU A 160 6.27 -0.32 17.74
N VAL A 161 5.69 0.25 18.80
CA VAL A 161 5.67 1.69 19.02
C VAL A 161 6.15 2.05 20.43
N GLU A 162 6.76 3.22 20.56
CA GLU A 162 7.15 3.83 21.83
C GLU A 162 6.48 5.19 21.96
N PRO A 163 5.98 5.57 23.15
CA PRO A 163 5.53 6.94 23.41
C PRO A 163 6.72 7.90 23.31
N THR A 164 6.44 9.12 22.88
CA THR A 164 7.34 10.27 22.95
C THR A 164 6.89 11.22 24.06
N ASP A 165 7.71 12.20 24.41
CA ASP A 165 7.32 13.26 25.35
C ASP A 165 6.48 14.37 24.69
N GLU A 166 6.16 14.21 23.40
CA GLU A 166 5.40 15.16 22.60
C GLU A 166 3.90 14.86 22.61
N TRP A 167 3.10 15.92 22.60
CA TRP A 167 1.64 15.87 22.56
C TRP A 167 1.13 16.77 21.43
N ARG A 168 0.10 16.32 20.72
CA ARG A 168 -0.55 17.08 19.66
C ARG A 168 -1.98 17.43 20.08
N SER A 169 -2.32 18.70 20.01
CA SER A 169 -3.70 19.17 20.19
C SER A 169 -4.37 19.27 18.82
N GLU A 170 -5.43 18.50 18.60
CA GLU A 170 -6.26 18.56 17.41
C GLU A 170 -7.65 19.10 17.79
N GLY A 171 -7.79 20.43 17.77
CA GLY A 171 -9.05 21.10 18.09
C GLY A 171 -9.41 21.13 19.58
N ARG A 172 -10.72 20.99 19.93
CA ARG A 172 -11.26 21.11 21.30
C ARG A 172 -11.07 19.88 22.20
N GLY A 173 -10.36 18.85 21.72
CA GLY A 173 -10.15 17.60 22.45
C GLY A 173 -8.96 17.65 23.42
N ARG A 174 -8.86 16.61 24.30
CA ARG A 174 -7.66 16.40 25.11
C ARG A 174 -6.46 16.14 24.18
N PRO A 175 -5.29 16.77 24.42
CA PRO A 175 -4.09 16.50 23.63
C PRO A 175 -3.80 15.01 23.52
N ALA A 176 -3.45 14.56 22.32
CA ALA A 176 -3.09 13.17 22.05
C ALA A 176 -1.57 13.01 22.16
N GLN A 177 -1.13 11.99 22.88
CA GLN A 177 0.28 11.62 22.97
C GLN A 177 0.78 11.13 21.61
N LEU A 178 1.98 11.57 21.22
CA LEU A 178 2.65 11.09 20.02
C LEU A 178 3.48 9.85 20.33
N PHE A 179 3.58 9.00 19.32
CA PHE A 179 4.33 7.75 19.33
C PHE A 179 5.29 7.73 18.13
N ARG A 180 6.35 6.96 18.22
CA ARG A 180 7.25 6.67 17.11
C ARG A 180 7.33 5.17 16.86
N TYR A 181 7.65 4.78 15.64
CA TYR A 181 7.95 3.39 15.30
C TYR A 181 9.30 2.99 15.91
N ALA A 182 9.30 2.03 16.79
CA ALA A 182 10.47 1.55 17.51
C ALA A 182 10.35 0.05 17.80
N PRO A 183 10.54 -0.81 16.78
CA PRO A 183 10.35 -2.25 16.93
C PRO A 183 11.40 -2.85 17.84
N LYS A 184 11.02 -3.31 19.03
CA LYS A 184 11.93 -3.99 19.96
C LYS A 184 12.20 -5.43 19.51
N LYS A 185 13.46 -5.86 19.58
CA LYS A 185 13.84 -7.26 19.34
C LYS A 185 13.26 -8.13 20.46
N ARG A 186 12.23 -8.91 20.16
CA ARG A 186 11.72 -9.93 21.07
C ARG A 186 12.48 -11.23 20.86
N ARG A 187 13.09 -11.82 21.89
CA ARG A 187 13.66 -13.17 21.82
C ARG A 187 12.52 -14.17 21.58
N GLY A 188 12.48 -14.80 20.41
CA GLY A 188 11.67 -15.99 20.13
C GLY A 188 10.18 -15.78 19.75
N GLY A 189 9.73 -14.62 19.27
CA GLY A 189 8.33 -14.42 18.87
C GLY A 189 8.16 -13.80 17.48
N ARG A 190 7.12 -14.23 16.72
CA ARG A 190 6.68 -13.55 15.50
C ARG A 190 6.24 -12.12 15.85
N ARG A 191 6.80 -11.12 15.14
CA ARG A 191 6.35 -9.73 15.22
C ARG A 191 5.09 -9.61 14.37
N GLY A 192 4.02 -9.05 14.95
CA GLY A 192 2.82 -8.76 14.18
C GLY A 192 1.68 -8.35 15.06
N VAL A 193 0.81 -7.49 14.52
CA VAL A 193 -0.44 -7.09 15.14
C VAL A 193 -1.52 -8.01 14.59
N ARG A 194 -1.96 -9.00 15.36
CA ARG A 194 -3.06 -9.87 14.95
C ARG A 194 -4.37 -9.18 15.28
N PHE A 195 -5.14 -8.89 14.27
CA PHE A 195 -6.52 -8.48 14.41
C PHE A 195 -7.38 -9.74 14.25
N GLY A 196 -7.87 -10.26 15.39
CA GLY A 196 -8.83 -11.37 15.38
C GLY A 196 -10.00 -11.05 14.43
N GLY A 197 -10.38 -12.04 13.64
CA GLY A 197 -11.54 -11.99 12.75
C GLY A 197 -12.85 -11.83 13.48
#